data_3ead2cf2c81ad704089b2f8de8e55bed
#
_entry.id   3ead2cf2c81ad704089b2f8de8e55bed
#
_cell.length_a   1.000
_cell.length_b   1.000
_cell.length_c   1.000
_cell.angle_alpha   90.00
_cell.angle_beta   90.00
_cell.angle_gamma   90.00
#
_symmetry.space_group_name_H-M   'P 1'
#
loop_
_entity.id
_entity.type
_entity.pdbx_description
1 polymer ?
#
loop_
_entity_poly.entity_id
_entity_poly.type
_entity_poly.pdbx_seq_one_letter_code
_entity_poly.pdbx_strand_id
1 'polypeptide(L)'
;AFIPTNDAIKRALASNKIPGAIDASFDAEGKLSGTFDAKELANYLNSYFITAAQNVIPSYPYIGSDFKSGRYWSERVVQTEGATAPQLIYTDNGTSLSIQLEGGNKCQVVSDYDYFPFAYEGGCFHLIDDVF
;
A
#
# COMPACT_ATOMS: atom_id res chain seq x y z
N ALA A 1 -6.41 -1.45 -4.27
CA ALA A 1 -5.58 -0.69 -3.32
C ALA A 1 -5.10 -1.59 -2.17
N PHE A 2 -3.95 -1.23 -1.57
CA PHE A 2 -3.43 -1.83 -0.35
C PHE A 2 -3.40 -0.75 0.73
N ILE A 3 -4.05 -1.00 1.85
CA ILE A 3 -4.25 0.01 2.90
C ILE A 3 -3.57 -0.48 4.18
N PRO A 4 -2.52 0.19 4.67
CA PRO A 4 -1.90 -0.15 5.94
C PRO A 4 -2.90 -0.06 7.09
N THR A 5 -2.83 -1.00 8.02
CA THR A 5 -3.64 -0.95 9.25
C THR A 5 -3.28 0.29 10.08
N ASN A 6 -4.17 0.70 10.96
CA ASN A 6 -3.92 1.82 11.88
C ASN A 6 -2.65 1.60 12.71
N ASP A 7 -2.40 0.37 13.14
CA ASP A 7 -1.20 0.03 13.92
C ASP A 7 0.07 0.11 13.07
N ALA A 8 0.01 -0.30 11.80
CA ALA A 8 1.12 -0.13 10.85
C ALA A 8 1.46 1.36 10.66
N ILE A 9 0.46 2.20 10.44
CA ILE A 9 0.65 3.65 10.31
C ILE A 9 1.24 4.26 11.58
N LYS A 10 0.74 3.89 12.76
CA LYS A 10 1.28 4.39 14.05
C LYS A 10 2.76 4.02 14.22
N ARG A 11 3.12 2.76 13.95
CA ARG A 11 4.53 2.33 14.02
C ARG A 11 5.41 3.06 13.01
N ALA A 12 4.93 3.25 11.79
CA ALA A 12 5.66 3.92 10.74
C ALA A 12 5.90 5.41 11.04
N LEU A 13 4.89 6.11 11.58
CA LEU A 13 5.04 7.49 12.04
C LEU A 13 6.04 7.59 13.20
N ALA A 14 5.93 6.72 14.20
CA ALA A 14 6.85 6.70 15.35
C ALA A 14 8.31 6.44 14.95
N SER A 15 8.56 5.80 13.81
CA SER A 15 9.90 5.53 13.27
C SER A 15 10.29 6.40 12.06
N ASN A 16 9.54 7.47 11.78
CA ASN A 16 9.77 8.39 10.66
C ASN A 16 9.92 7.68 9.29
N LYS A 17 9.13 6.63 9.08
CA LYS A 17 9.18 5.84 7.84
C LYS A 17 8.23 6.32 6.74
N ILE A 18 7.36 7.27 7.03
CA ILE A 18 6.40 7.78 6.04
C ILE A 18 7.00 9.02 5.37
N PRO A 19 7.35 8.94 4.07
CA PRO A 19 7.84 10.09 3.32
C PRO A 19 6.84 11.25 3.36
N GLY A 20 7.34 12.45 3.56
CA GLY A 20 6.51 13.64 3.67
C GLY A 20 5.81 13.84 5.02
N ALA A 21 6.03 12.95 6.00
CA ALA A 21 5.53 13.10 7.36
C ALA A 21 6.73 13.24 8.33
N ILE A 22 6.98 14.46 8.83
CA ILE A 22 8.14 14.77 9.67
C ILE A 22 7.68 14.96 11.10
N ASP A 23 8.28 14.19 12.02
CA ASP A 23 7.94 14.22 13.46
C ASP A 23 6.43 14.08 13.73
N ALA A 24 5.76 13.35 12.85
CA ALA A 24 4.33 13.14 12.95
C ALA A 24 3.99 12.05 13.97
N SER A 25 2.98 12.30 14.77
CA SER A 25 2.49 11.35 15.77
C SER A 25 1.01 11.57 16.09
N PHE A 26 0.38 10.55 16.66
CA PHE A 26 -0.95 10.69 17.25
C PHE A 26 -0.81 11.03 18.73
N ASP A 27 -1.61 12.00 19.19
CA ASP A 27 -1.78 12.28 20.61
C ASP A 27 -2.67 11.23 21.32
N ALA A 28 -2.90 11.39 22.61
CA ALA A 28 -3.72 10.47 23.39
C ALA A 28 -5.19 10.43 22.94
N GLU A 29 -5.67 11.49 22.32
CA GLU A 29 -7.01 11.64 21.76
C GLU A 29 -7.10 11.10 20.31
N GLY A 30 -5.99 10.62 19.75
CA GLY A 30 -5.91 10.10 18.38
C GLY A 30 -5.84 11.18 17.30
N LYS A 31 -5.52 12.42 17.66
CA LYS A 31 -5.33 13.52 16.72
C LYS A 31 -3.90 13.49 16.17
N LEU A 32 -3.78 13.52 14.84
CA LEU A 32 -2.51 13.58 14.15
C LEU A 32 -1.91 14.99 14.24
N SER A 33 -0.64 15.08 14.59
CA SER A 33 0.17 16.30 14.59
C SER A 33 1.52 16.05 13.92
N GLY A 34 2.20 17.10 13.52
CA GLY A 34 3.50 17.06 12.87
C GLY A 34 3.61 18.02 11.69
N THR A 35 4.71 17.94 10.97
CA THR A 35 4.94 18.70 9.74
C THR A 35 4.77 17.78 8.54
N PHE A 36 4.02 18.23 7.54
CA PHE A 36 3.70 17.43 6.36
C PHE A 36 4.12 18.15 5.08
N ASP A 37 4.91 17.47 4.25
CA ASP A 37 5.06 17.81 2.84
C ASP A 37 3.94 17.11 2.05
N ALA A 38 2.92 17.88 1.72
CA ALA A 38 1.72 17.33 1.07
C ALA A 38 2.02 16.68 -0.30
N LYS A 39 3.00 17.19 -1.04
CA LYS A 39 3.36 16.67 -2.36
C LYS A 39 4.09 15.33 -2.25
N GLU A 40 5.06 15.26 -1.36
CA GLU A 40 5.82 14.02 -1.11
C GLU A 40 4.92 12.95 -0.52
N LEU A 41 4.10 13.31 0.47
CA LEU A 41 3.15 12.39 1.10
C LEU A 41 2.12 11.86 0.10
N ALA A 42 1.52 12.73 -0.72
CA ALA A 42 0.55 12.30 -1.74
C ALA A 42 1.19 11.35 -2.75
N ASN A 43 2.41 11.65 -3.22
CA ASN A 43 3.11 10.77 -4.14
C ASN A 43 3.49 9.41 -3.50
N TYR A 44 3.85 9.41 -2.22
CA TYR A 44 4.07 8.17 -1.48
C TYR A 44 2.78 7.35 -1.35
N LEU A 45 1.66 7.99 -0.99
CA LEU A 45 0.36 7.32 -0.87
C LEU A 45 -0.11 6.71 -2.21
N ASN A 46 0.23 7.32 -3.33
CA ASN A 46 -0.05 6.76 -4.65
C ASN A 46 0.65 5.41 -4.89
N SER A 47 1.70 5.07 -4.13
CA SER A 47 2.33 3.76 -4.20
C SER A 47 1.40 2.61 -3.79
N TYR A 48 0.36 2.89 -3.03
CA TYR A 48 -0.60 1.90 -2.52
C TYR A 48 -1.73 1.56 -3.50
N PHE A 49 -1.74 2.19 -4.67
CA PHE A 49 -2.76 1.97 -5.70
C PHE A 49 -2.12 1.34 -6.93
N ILE A 50 -2.67 0.22 -7.39
CA ILE A 50 -2.28 -0.37 -8.67
C ILE A 50 -2.91 0.45 -9.80
N THR A 51 -2.11 0.83 -10.79
CA THR A 51 -2.60 1.62 -11.92
C THR A 51 -3.53 0.83 -12.82
N ALA A 52 -4.65 1.43 -13.17
CA ALA A 52 -5.64 0.85 -14.07
C ALA A 52 -5.14 0.70 -15.53
N ALA A 53 -4.08 1.39 -15.92
CA ALA A 53 -3.55 1.37 -17.29
C ALA A 53 -2.99 0.01 -17.73
N GLN A 54 -2.86 -0.94 -16.82
CA GLN A 54 -2.28 -2.26 -17.12
C GLN A 54 -3.26 -3.26 -17.73
N ASN A 55 -4.53 -2.96 -17.84
CA ASN A 55 -5.59 -3.78 -18.47
C ASN A 55 -5.70 -5.25 -18.01
N VAL A 56 -5.04 -5.61 -16.92
CA VAL A 56 -4.91 -7.00 -16.44
C VAL A 56 -5.25 -7.14 -14.96
N ILE A 57 -5.84 -6.11 -14.36
CA ILE A 57 -6.14 -6.08 -12.93
C ILE A 57 -7.54 -6.60 -12.72
N PRO A 58 -7.70 -7.81 -12.18
CA PRO A 58 -9.01 -8.29 -11.76
C PRO A 58 -9.54 -7.42 -10.61
N SER A 59 -10.85 -7.28 -10.55
CA SER A 59 -11.51 -6.51 -9.50
C SER A 59 -11.34 -7.13 -8.10
N TYR A 60 -10.88 -8.37 -8.02
CA TYR A 60 -10.85 -9.17 -6.78
C TYR A 60 -9.51 -9.88 -6.59
N PRO A 61 -8.40 -9.19 -6.26
CA PRO A 61 -7.12 -9.81 -5.98
C PRO A 61 -7.13 -10.42 -4.57
N TYR A 62 -7.63 -11.62 -4.43
CA TYR A 62 -7.63 -12.38 -3.18
C TYR A 62 -7.07 -13.80 -3.41
N ILE A 63 -6.76 -14.51 -2.33
CA ILE A 63 -6.21 -15.87 -2.37
C ILE A 63 -7.07 -16.77 -3.27
N GLY A 64 -6.44 -17.42 -4.25
CA GLY A 64 -7.12 -18.27 -5.23
C GLY A 64 -7.84 -17.52 -6.35
N SER A 65 -7.68 -16.20 -6.46
CA SER A 65 -8.20 -15.41 -7.57
C SER A 65 -7.40 -15.58 -8.85
N ASP A 66 -7.91 -15.03 -9.95
CA ASP A 66 -7.17 -14.96 -11.22
C ASP A 66 -6.07 -13.90 -11.22
N PHE A 67 -5.93 -13.12 -10.15
CA PHE A 67 -4.86 -12.14 -9.98
C PHE A 67 -3.55 -12.88 -9.76
N LYS A 68 -2.67 -12.79 -10.73
CA LYS A 68 -1.42 -13.55 -10.72
C LYS A 68 -0.35 -12.86 -9.88
N SER A 69 0.44 -13.67 -9.17
CA SER A 69 1.71 -13.21 -8.61
C SER A 69 2.55 -12.56 -9.71
N GLY A 70 3.15 -11.42 -9.40
CA GLY A 70 3.93 -10.69 -10.39
C GLY A 70 4.25 -9.26 -9.98
N ARG A 71 4.64 -8.48 -10.98
CA ARG A 71 5.02 -7.08 -10.82
C ARG A 71 3.98 -6.19 -11.47
N TYR A 72 3.60 -5.13 -10.77
CA TYR A 72 2.55 -4.19 -11.20
C TYR A 72 3.01 -2.76 -10.98
N TRP A 73 2.58 -1.86 -11.86
CA TRP A 73 2.79 -0.43 -11.67
C TRP A 73 1.83 0.14 -10.64
N SER A 74 2.32 1.07 -9.83
CA SER A 74 1.49 1.89 -8.94
C SER A 74 1.19 3.24 -9.59
N GLU A 75 0.29 4.00 -8.98
CA GLU A 75 -0.01 5.40 -9.38
C GLU A 75 1.09 6.39 -8.97
N ARG A 76 2.18 5.93 -8.40
CA ARG A 76 3.32 6.77 -8.01
C ARG A 76 3.99 7.36 -9.24
N VAL A 77 4.25 8.66 -9.18
CA VAL A 77 4.96 9.38 -10.24
C VAL A 77 6.44 9.57 -9.85
N VAL A 78 7.34 9.23 -10.76
CA VAL A 78 8.76 9.53 -10.62
C VAL A 78 9.02 10.92 -11.17
N GLN A 79 9.65 11.78 -10.36
CA GLN A 79 9.91 13.18 -10.70
C GLN A 79 11.29 13.39 -11.33
N THR A 80 12.14 12.37 -11.32
CA THR A 80 13.50 12.44 -11.88
C THR A 80 13.46 11.93 -13.31
N GLU A 81 13.88 12.77 -14.25
CA GLU A 81 13.97 12.39 -15.66
C GLU A 81 14.88 11.17 -15.84
N GLY A 82 14.40 10.18 -16.60
CA GLY A 82 15.12 8.93 -16.86
C GLY A 82 15.07 7.90 -15.74
N ALA A 83 14.49 8.22 -14.58
CA ALA A 83 14.27 7.24 -13.52
C ALA A 83 13.00 6.42 -13.78
N THR A 84 13.05 5.12 -13.44
CA THR A 84 11.90 4.21 -13.51
C THR A 84 11.20 4.17 -12.16
N ALA A 85 9.87 4.24 -12.15
CA ALA A 85 9.09 4.07 -10.94
C ALA A 85 9.30 2.65 -10.35
N PRO A 86 9.41 2.50 -9.03
CA PRO A 86 9.44 1.18 -8.41
C PRO A 86 8.11 0.47 -8.64
N GLN A 87 8.19 -0.83 -8.93
CA GLN A 87 7.00 -1.66 -9.13
C GLN A 87 6.52 -2.27 -7.81
N LEU A 88 5.24 -2.58 -7.76
CA LEU A 88 4.65 -3.40 -6.71
C LEU A 88 4.88 -4.88 -7.06
N ILE A 89 5.38 -5.64 -6.10
CA ILE A 89 5.59 -7.08 -6.22
C ILE A 89 4.49 -7.76 -5.40
N TYR A 90 3.54 -8.36 -6.09
CA TYR A 90 2.44 -9.11 -5.50
C TYR A 90 2.77 -10.60 -5.48
N THR A 91 2.53 -11.26 -4.37
CA THR A 91 2.76 -12.70 -4.21
C THR A 91 1.57 -13.36 -3.55
N ASP A 92 0.98 -14.33 -4.27
CA ASP A 92 0.00 -15.29 -3.74
C ASP A 92 0.69 -16.66 -3.65
N ASN A 93 0.82 -17.20 -2.44
CA ASN A 93 1.39 -18.53 -2.21
C ASN A 93 0.33 -19.61 -1.94
N GLY A 94 -0.96 -19.31 -2.18
CA GLY A 94 -2.09 -20.20 -1.97
C GLY A 94 -2.65 -20.20 -0.55
N THR A 95 -1.93 -19.68 0.44
CA THR A 95 -2.37 -19.57 1.85
C THR A 95 -2.28 -18.17 2.41
N SER A 96 -1.46 -17.33 1.83
CA SER A 96 -1.30 -15.93 2.20
C SER A 96 -1.01 -15.05 1.00
N LEU A 97 -1.31 -13.79 1.14
CA LEU A 97 -0.99 -12.74 0.15
C LEU A 97 0.03 -11.80 0.74
N SER A 98 0.97 -11.36 -0.08
CA SER A 98 1.88 -10.28 0.29
C SER A 98 2.06 -9.30 -0.85
N ILE A 99 2.40 -8.08 -0.48
CA ILE A 99 2.71 -6.98 -1.40
C ILE A 99 3.98 -6.27 -0.93
N GLN A 100 4.81 -5.87 -1.87
CA GLN A 100 6.05 -5.15 -1.59
C GLN A 100 6.25 -4.09 -2.66
N LEU A 101 6.57 -2.88 -2.24
CA LEU A 101 7.15 -1.92 -3.18
C LEU A 101 8.61 -2.31 -3.42
N GLU A 102 9.07 -2.27 -4.65
CA GLU A 102 10.46 -2.63 -5.02
C GLU A 102 11.45 -1.77 -4.23
N GLY A 103 12.33 -2.44 -3.48
CA GLY A 103 13.26 -1.79 -2.54
C GLY A 103 12.68 -1.47 -1.14
N GLY A 104 11.40 -1.68 -0.93
CA GLY A 104 10.72 -1.45 0.35
C GLY A 104 10.43 -2.72 1.15
N ASN A 105 9.63 -2.60 2.20
CA ASN A 105 9.23 -3.69 3.05
C ASN A 105 8.24 -4.63 2.37
N LYS A 106 8.33 -5.92 2.67
CA LYS A 106 7.30 -6.89 2.32
C LYS A 106 6.20 -6.88 3.37
N CYS A 107 5.00 -6.51 2.95
CA CYS A 107 3.82 -6.42 3.80
C CYS A 107 2.92 -7.63 3.57
N GLN A 108 2.38 -8.20 4.65
CA GLN A 108 1.40 -9.29 4.57
C GLN A 108 -0.01 -8.70 4.47
N VAL A 109 -0.84 -9.33 3.64
CA VAL A 109 -2.27 -9.01 3.63
C VAL A 109 -2.91 -9.59 4.88
N VAL A 110 -3.64 -8.75 5.62
CA VAL A 110 -4.44 -9.16 6.77
C VAL A 110 -5.71 -9.82 6.26
N SER A 111 -5.95 -11.08 6.62
CA SER A 111 -7.08 -11.89 6.14
C SER A 111 -7.95 -12.47 7.24
N ASP A 112 -7.66 -12.15 8.50
CA ASP A 112 -8.31 -12.71 9.69
C ASP A 112 -9.47 -11.85 10.23
N TYR A 113 -10.20 -11.19 9.32
CA TYR A 113 -11.38 -10.39 9.66
C TYR A 113 -12.61 -10.83 8.85
N ASP A 114 -13.80 -10.59 9.42
CA ASP A 114 -15.08 -11.12 8.91
C ASP A 114 -15.45 -10.71 7.48
N TYR A 115 -14.93 -9.60 7.00
CA TYR A 115 -15.27 -9.03 5.69
C TYR A 115 -14.18 -9.21 4.63
N PHE A 116 -13.20 -10.09 4.89
CA PHE A 116 -12.20 -10.41 3.88
C PHE A 116 -12.78 -11.34 2.78
N PRO A 117 -12.46 -11.09 1.49
CA PRO A 117 -11.79 -9.92 0.93
C PRO A 117 -12.76 -8.74 0.73
N PHE A 118 -12.28 -7.51 0.89
CA PHE A 118 -13.07 -6.32 0.57
C PHE A 118 -13.16 -6.12 -0.93
N ALA A 119 -14.36 -6.34 -1.47
CA ALA A 119 -14.65 -6.20 -2.88
C ALA A 119 -15.96 -5.44 -3.07
N TYR A 120 -15.98 -4.53 -4.02
CA TYR A 120 -17.15 -3.72 -4.38
C TYR A 120 -17.10 -3.35 -5.87
N GLU A 121 -18.16 -2.76 -6.39
CA GLU A 121 -18.31 -2.48 -7.82
C GLU A 121 -17.16 -1.62 -8.39
N GLY A 122 -16.61 -0.70 -7.61
CA GLY A 122 -15.49 0.17 -8.01
C GLY A 122 -14.09 -0.46 -7.91
N GLY A 123 -13.99 -1.70 -7.44
CA GLY A 123 -12.72 -2.39 -7.26
C GLY A 123 -12.62 -3.13 -5.94
N CYS A 124 -11.39 -3.33 -5.46
CA CYS A 124 -11.13 -3.99 -4.17
C CYS A 124 -9.97 -3.33 -3.44
N PHE A 125 -9.88 -3.58 -2.15
CA PHE A 125 -8.71 -3.22 -1.35
C PHE A 125 -8.36 -4.35 -0.37
N HIS A 126 -7.11 -4.35 0.06
CA HIS A 126 -6.62 -5.22 1.11
C HIS A 126 -5.98 -4.41 2.22
N LEU A 127 -6.22 -4.82 3.46
CA LEU A 127 -5.45 -4.32 4.58
C LEU A 127 -4.08 -5.01 4.61
N ILE A 128 -3.04 -4.26 4.93
CA ILE A 128 -1.68 -4.77 5.07
C ILE A 128 -1.10 -4.43 6.44
N ASP A 129 -0.22 -5.28 6.92
CA ASP A 129 0.31 -5.24 8.29
C ASP A 129 1.46 -4.26 8.51
N ASP A 130 2.01 -3.71 7.43
CA ASP A 130 3.11 -2.73 7.50
C ASP A 130 2.98 -1.70 6.35
N VAL A 131 3.90 -0.75 6.29
CA VAL A 131 4.05 0.24 5.23
C VAL A 131 5.18 -0.15 4.27
N PHE A 132 5.10 0.36 3.03
CA PHE A 132 6.13 0.14 1.99
C PHE A 132 7.46 0.80 2.30
#